data_75fa745cc44b7b6d745f5fa580313b29
#
_entry.id   75fa745cc44b7b6d745f5fa580313b29
#
_cell.length_a   1.000
_cell.length_b   1.000
_cell.length_c   1.000
_cell.angle_alpha   90.00
_cell.angle_beta   90.00
_cell.angle_gamma   90.00
#
_symmetry.space_group_name_H-M   'P 1'
#
loop_
_entity.id
_entity.type
_entity.pdbx_description
1 polymer ?
#
loop_
_entity_poly.entity_id
_entity_poly.type
_entity_poly.pdbx_seq_one_letter_code
_entity_poly.pdbx_strand_id
1 'polypeptide(L)' 'DLYRIKSLDELVEIGVEETMYSGAICIFEWPERAESIFPDYAKKIEIKKIDENKREIILC' A
#
# COMPACT_ATOMS: atom_id res chain seq x y z
N ASP A 1 2.42 0.68 6.62
CA ASP A 1 2.03 2.06 6.38
C ASP A 1 3.22 2.83 5.81
N LEU A 2 3.07 3.39 4.63
CA LEU A 2 4.15 4.07 3.90
C LEU A 2 4.10 5.61 4.02
N TYR A 3 3.22 6.12 4.86
CA TYR A 3 3.00 7.56 4.92
C TYR A 3 4.27 8.38 5.16
N ARG A 4 5.17 7.89 6.01
CA ARG A 4 6.36 8.61 6.43
C ARG A 4 7.65 8.20 5.73
N ILE A 5 7.61 7.33 4.76
CA ILE A 5 8.83 6.96 4.05
C ILE A 5 9.34 8.12 3.22
N LYS A 6 10.66 8.25 3.16
CA LYS A 6 11.34 9.31 2.41
C LYS A 6 11.95 8.79 1.12
N SER A 7 12.28 7.50 1.06
CA SER A 7 12.87 6.89 -0.11
C SER A 7 12.54 5.40 -0.18
N LEU A 8 12.66 4.82 -1.38
CA LEU A 8 12.46 3.38 -1.57
C LEU A 8 13.53 2.56 -0.87
N ASP A 9 14.71 3.13 -0.62
CA ASP A 9 15.80 2.43 0.09
C ASP A 9 15.38 1.99 1.49
N GLU A 10 14.51 2.74 2.15
CA GLU A 10 13.99 2.37 3.46
C GLU A 10 13.22 1.04 3.39
N LEU A 11 12.49 0.82 2.30
CA LEU A 11 11.73 -0.41 2.11
C LEU A 11 12.64 -1.61 1.82
N VAL A 12 13.71 -1.38 1.09
CA VAL A 12 14.72 -2.41 0.82
C VAL A 12 15.34 -2.86 2.14
N GLU A 13 15.70 -1.92 3.00
CA GLU A 13 16.32 -2.22 4.29
C GLU A 13 15.47 -3.10 5.20
N ILE A 14 14.15 -2.92 5.18
CA ILE A 14 13.25 -3.73 6.01
C ILE A 14 12.75 -5.00 5.33
N GLY A 15 13.21 -5.27 4.11
CA GLY A 15 12.87 -6.51 3.41
C GLY A 15 11.42 -6.60 2.94
N VAL A 16 10.82 -5.48 2.55
CA VAL A 16 9.41 -5.43 2.13
C VAL A 16 9.14 -6.35 0.95
N GLU A 17 10.00 -6.37 -0.06
CA GLU A 17 9.77 -7.21 -1.24
C GLU A 17 9.77 -8.69 -0.91
N GLU A 18 10.67 -9.13 -0.05
CA GLU A 18 10.70 -10.53 0.40
C GLU A 18 9.40 -10.91 1.08
N THR A 19 8.87 -10.02 1.90
CA THR A 19 7.59 -10.24 2.57
C THR A 19 6.44 -10.30 1.58
N MET A 20 6.41 -9.42 0.59
CA MET A 20 5.37 -9.41 -0.44
C MET A 20 5.30 -10.71 -1.23
N TYR A 21 6.46 -11.32 -1.50
CA TYR A 21 6.53 -12.55 -2.30
C TYR A 21 6.62 -13.82 -1.46
N SER A 22 6.43 -13.73 -0.16
CA SER A 22 6.50 -14.89 0.75
C SER A 22 5.24 -15.75 0.80
N GLY A 23 4.16 -15.31 0.15
CA GLY A 23 2.85 -15.95 0.27
C GLY A 23 1.97 -15.35 1.37
N ALA A 24 2.48 -14.39 2.12
CA ALA A 24 1.70 -13.70 3.13
C ALA A 24 0.73 -12.70 2.50
N ILE A 25 -0.36 -12.41 3.21
CA ILE A 25 -1.25 -11.31 2.84
C ILE A 25 -0.62 -10.01 3.33
N CYS A 26 -0.38 -9.08 2.42
CA CYS A 26 0.22 -7.79 2.72
C CYS A 26 -0.75 -6.67 2.40
N ILE A 27 -0.89 -5.74 3.34
CA ILE A 27 -1.75 -4.57 3.18
C ILE A 27 -0.88 -3.33 3.33
N PHE A 28 -0.97 -2.41 2.36
CA PHE A 28 -0.19 -1.18 2.36
C PHE A 28 -1.10 0.03 2.42
N GLU A 29 -0.78 0.96 3.32
CA GLU A 29 -1.42 2.28 3.34
C GLU A 29 -0.49 3.28 2.66
N TRP A 30 -1.06 4.26 1.99
CA TRP A 30 -0.34 5.27 1.22
C TRP A 30 0.54 4.65 0.14
N PRO A 31 -0.03 3.76 -0.70
CA PRO A 31 0.76 3.00 -1.68
C PRO A 31 1.42 3.89 -2.74
N GLU A 32 0.91 5.09 -2.98
CA GLU A 32 1.49 6.03 -3.94
C GLU A 32 2.90 6.47 -3.57
N ARG A 33 3.31 6.23 -2.32
CA ARG A 33 4.68 6.50 -1.89
C ARG A 33 5.70 5.52 -2.46
N ALA A 34 5.23 4.37 -2.95
CA ALA A 34 6.12 3.32 -3.43
C ALA A 34 5.47 2.48 -4.55
N GLU A 35 4.76 3.10 -5.47
CA GLU A 35 4.02 2.38 -6.52
C GLU A 35 4.89 1.42 -7.33
N SER A 36 6.15 1.77 -7.55
CA SER A 36 7.04 0.97 -8.38
C SER A 36 7.35 -0.43 -7.83
N ILE A 37 7.14 -0.66 -6.53
CA ILE A 37 7.45 -1.95 -5.94
C ILE A 37 6.30 -2.95 -6.03
N PHE A 38 5.09 -2.50 -6.33
CA PHE A 38 3.93 -3.38 -6.33
C PHE A 38 3.82 -4.19 -7.62
N PRO A 39 3.50 -5.49 -7.51
CA PRO A 39 3.28 -6.31 -8.69
C PRO A 39 1.97 -5.94 -9.40
N ASP A 40 1.86 -6.31 -10.68
CA ASP A 40 0.68 -6.00 -11.49
C ASP A 40 -0.62 -6.60 -10.92
N TYR A 41 -0.52 -7.69 -10.18
CA TYR A 41 -1.68 -8.33 -9.58
C TYR A 41 -2.14 -7.69 -8.26
N ALA A 42 -1.45 -6.68 -7.77
CA ALA A 42 -1.85 -6.00 -6.55
C ALA A 42 -3.24 -5.36 -6.73
N LYS A 43 -4.08 -5.48 -5.71
CA LYS A 43 -5.41 -4.89 -5.71
C LYS A 43 -5.36 -3.53 -5.03
N LYS A 44 -6.11 -2.58 -5.56
CA LYS A 44 -6.18 -1.25 -4.99
C LYS A 44 -7.58 -1.01 -4.42
N ILE A 45 -7.62 -0.45 -3.23
CA ILE A 45 -8.86 -0.05 -2.58
C ILE A 45 -8.74 1.43 -2.27
N GLU A 46 -9.71 2.21 -2.70
CA GLU A 46 -9.77 3.63 -2.40
C GLU A 46 -10.87 3.88 -1.38
N ILE A 47 -10.56 4.62 -0.32
CA ILE A 47 -11.53 4.95 0.72
C ILE A 47 -11.67 6.46 0.76
N LYS A 48 -12.88 6.95 0.50
CA LYS A 48 -13.19 8.37 0.50
C LYS A 48 -14.08 8.74 1.68
N LYS A 49 -13.74 9.82 2.36
CA LYS A 49 -14.61 10.38 3.38
C LYS A 49 -15.71 11.19 2.70
N ILE A 50 -16.96 10.81 2.91
CA ILE A 50 -18.13 11.51 2.37
C ILE A 50 -18.60 12.56 3.39
N ASP A 51 -18.79 12.12 4.63
CA ASP A 51 -19.10 13.01 5.76
C ASP A 51 -18.55 12.41 7.05
N GLU A 52 -18.89 12.95 8.19
CA GLU A 52 -18.37 12.48 9.48
C GLU A 52 -18.68 11.01 9.77
N ASN A 53 -19.78 10.50 9.24
CA ASN A 53 -20.27 9.15 9.53
C ASN A 53 -20.27 8.21 8.32
N LYS A 54 -19.80 8.66 7.17
CA LYS A 54 -19.89 7.87 5.93
C LYS A 54 -18.56 7.83 5.20
N ARG A 55 -18.27 6.66 4.66
CA ARG A 55 -17.12 6.44 3.78
C ARG A 55 -17.59 5.73 2.52
N GLU A 56 -16.97 6.05 1.41
CA GLU A 56 -17.16 5.34 0.15
C GLU A 56 -15.94 4.48 -0.09
N ILE A 57 -16.15 3.20 -0.39
CA ILE A 57 -15.08 2.25 -0.69
C ILE A 57 -15.19 1.88 -2.16
N ILE A 58 -14.09 2.09 -2.90
CA ILE A 58 -14.02 1.81 -4.33
C ILE A 58 -12.98 0.70 -4.54
N LEU A 59 -13.42 -0.40 -5.17
CA LEU A 59 -12.54 -1.50 -5.53
C LEU A 59 -12.07 -1.28 -6.97
N CYS A 60 -10.76 -1.18 -7.15
CA CYS A 60 -10.16 -0.91 -8.46
C CYS A 60 -9.53 -2.17 -9.07
#